data_b263794b3e88b361a4781440a8e84feb
#
_entry.id   b263794b3e88b361a4781440a8e84feb
#
_cell.length_a   1.000
_cell.length_b   1.000
_cell.length_c   1.000
_cell.angle_alpha   90.00
_cell.angle_beta   90.00
_cell.angle_gamma   90.00
#
_symmetry.space_group_name_H-M   'P 1'
#
loop_
_entity.id
_entity.type
_entity.pdbx_description
1 polymer ?
#
loop_
_entity_poly.entity_id
_entity_poly.type
_entity_poly.pdbx_seq_one_letter_code
_entity_poly.pdbx_strand_id
1 'polypeptide(L)'
;MKPGKYLFRVLFLTVILFTTFQNLSYADGGFPVRPGRLLISPSVSYFFANSEWDSTGVKKPFPNGGKFSSIGVTLYTEYGISRRFAFVATLPYVYNNYSLATAPSSGLTDLETGIRYYLANINFVYYFSLQGTAITPLYTNNASLGYGEEGAELKLAFSGSGHLFGESSYFNLADGVRQYFGTDGPIQNRFNGTFGLSLDKKFMNQISVTLSGINSFSNNKSFSPIPQTDKDFSFLQASIGYGHSFSHEVSLFLSGGQFLTGRNTGVGTTASLALYLQA
;
A
#
# COMPACT_ATOMS: atom_id res chain seq x y z
N MET A 1 25.85 35.33 -4.08
CA MET A 1 24.53 35.12 -3.46
C MET A 1 24.36 33.62 -3.24
N LYS A 2 24.10 33.14 -2.01
CA LYS A 2 24.09 31.70 -1.65
C LYS A 2 22.74 31.09 -2.02
N PRO A 3 22.67 30.09 -2.92
CA PRO A 3 21.41 29.52 -3.42
C PRO A 3 20.57 28.75 -2.36
N GLY A 4 21.15 28.36 -1.22
CA GLY A 4 20.47 27.58 -0.19
C GLY A 4 19.37 28.31 0.60
N LYS A 5 19.34 29.63 0.60
CA LYS A 5 18.33 30.41 1.34
C LYS A 5 16.99 30.52 0.60
N TYR A 6 16.98 30.38 -0.72
CA TYR A 6 15.75 30.41 -1.52
C TYR A 6 15.04 29.05 -1.53
N LEU A 7 15.81 27.95 -1.56
CA LEU A 7 15.23 26.60 -1.49
C LEU A 7 14.51 26.37 -0.16
N PHE A 8 15.09 26.83 0.95
CA PHE A 8 14.49 26.73 2.26
C PHE A 8 13.24 27.62 2.42
N ARG A 9 13.22 28.81 1.82
CA ARG A 9 12.07 29.71 1.81
C ARG A 9 10.93 29.21 0.92
N VAL A 10 11.24 28.59 -0.22
CA VAL A 10 10.24 27.99 -1.09
C VAL A 10 9.64 26.76 -0.41
N LEU A 11 10.46 25.92 0.22
CA LEU A 11 9.98 24.76 1.00
C LEU A 11 9.13 25.20 2.20
N PHE A 12 9.51 26.26 2.89
CA PHE A 12 8.77 26.80 4.05
C PHE A 12 7.47 27.50 3.65
N LEU A 13 7.43 28.20 2.51
CA LEU A 13 6.22 28.82 1.95
C LEU A 13 5.22 27.78 1.41
N THR A 14 5.69 26.63 0.92
CA THR A 14 4.82 25.54 0.47
C THR A 14 4.12 24.86 1.67
N VAL A 15 4.73 24.90 2.86
CA VAL A 15 4.17 24.32 4.09
C VAL A 15 3.12 25.26 4.75
N ILE A 16 3.18 26.57 4.53
CA ILE A 16 2.29 27.55 5.21
C ILE A 16 0.95 27.76 4.49
N LEU A 17 0.77 27.31 3.26
CA LEU A 17 -0.45 27.53 2.47
C LEU A 17 -1.61 26.56 2.75
N PHE A 18 -1.48 25.71 3.79
CA PHE A 18 -2.50 24.71 4.12
C PHE A 18 -3.15 24.98 5.49
N THR A 19 -3.96 26.00 5.59
CA THR A 19 -4.86 26.14 6.74
C THR A 19 -6.31 26.22 6.28
N THR A 20 -7.07 25.34 6.87
CA THR A 20 -8.49 25.29 7.24
C THR A 20 -9.43 24.37 6.44
N PHE A 21 -10.06 23.50 7.22
CA PHE A 21 -11.38 22.84 7.22
C PHE A 21 -11.57 21.42 6.69
N GLN A 22 -11.88 20.60 7.66
CA GLN A 22 -12.87 19.55 7.97
C GLN A 22 -12.96 18.28 7.09
N ASN A 23 -12.58 17.20 7.76
CA ASN A 23 -13.14 15.84 7.88
C ASN A 23 -13.63 15.10 6.63
N LEU A 24 -12.73 14.29 6.07
CA LEU A 24 -13.12 13.01 5.48
C LEU A 24 -12.04 11.98 5.84
N SER A 25 -12.47 10.93 6.56
CA SER A 25 -11.61 9.84 6.99
C SER A 25 -11.50 8.83 5.86
N TYR A 26 -10.30 8.55 5.38
CA TYR A 26 -10.01 7.47 4.45
C TYR A 26 -9.10 6.43 5.09
N ALA A 27 -9.37 5.16 4.83
CA ALA A 27 -8.98 4.03 5.64
C ALA A 27 -7.63 3.38 5.35
N ASP A 28 -6.66 4.05 4.82
CA ASP A 28 -5.28 3.57 4.80
C ASP A 28 -4.31 4.72 4.98
N GLY A 29 -4.24 5.22 6.21
CA GLY A 29 -3.41 6.36 6.54
C GLY A 29 -3.40 6.66 8.03
N GLY A 30 -2.93 7.86 8.39
CA GLY A 30 -2.93 8.35 9.77
C GLY A 30 -4.31 8.79 10.30
N PHE A 31 -5.36 8.79 9.46
CA PHE A 31 -6.71 9.20 9.89
C PHE A 31 -7.34 8.17 10.82
N PRO A 32 -7.93 8.60 11.96
CA PRO A 32 -8.51 7.70 12.94
C PRO A 32 -9.89 7.18 12.53
N VAL A 33 -10.13 5.88 12.72
CA VAL A 33 -11.48 5.34 12.77
C VAL A 33 -12.10 5.70 14.13
N ARG A 34 -13.34 6.18 14.11
CA ARG A 34 -14.05 6.60 15.34
C ARG A 34 -14.26 5.39 16.27
N PRO A 35 -14.22 5.61 17.61
CA PRO A 35 -14.51 4.55 18.57
C PRO A 35 -15.85 3.88 18.32
N GLY A 36 -15.86 2.54 18.33
CA GLY A 36 -17.05 1.73 18.07
C GLY A 36 -17.45 1.60 16.59
N ARG A 37 -16.72 2.25 15.67
CA ARG A 37 -16.97 2.12 14.24
C ARG A 37 -16.08 1.03 13.64
N LEU A 38 -16.65 0.33 12.67
CA LEU A 38 -15.98 -0.71 11.90
C LEU A 38 -15.85 -0.24 10.45
N LEU A 39 -14.65 -0.29 9.92
CA LEU A 39 -14.37 -0.15 8.51
C LEU A 39 -14.08 -1.54 7.93
N ILE A 40 -14.71 -1.87 6.80
CA ILE A 40 -14.47 -3.09 6.02
C ILE A 40 -14.15 -2.66 4.60
N SER A 41 -13.05 -3.15 4.05
CA SER A 41 -12.64 -2.85 2.67
C SER A 41 -12.25 -4.13 1.94
N PRO A 42 -13.22 -4.83 1.31
CA PRO A 42 -12.91 -5.85 0.33
C PRO A 42 -12.36 -5.21 -0.95
N SER A 43 -11.32 -5.82 -1.52
CA SER A 43 -10.72 -5.38 -2.76
C SER A 43 -10.33 -6.54 -3.65
N VAL A 44 -10.33 -6.30 -4.96
CA VAL A 44 -9.80 -7.21 -5.98
C VAL A 44 -8.73 -6.46 -6.76
N SER A 45 -7.60 -7.12 -6.98
CA SER A 45 -6.50 -6.58 -7.76
C SER A 45 -6.08 -7.57 -8.85
N TYR A 46 -5.62 -7.03 -9.96
CA TYR A 46 -5.01 -7.76 -11.05
C TYR A 46 -3.61 -7.22 -11.29
N PHE A 47 -2.64 -8.12 -11.38
CA PHE A 47 -1.25 -7.83 -11.73
C PHE A 47 -0.87 -8.62 -12.97
N PHE A 48 -0.13 -7.98 -13.89
CA PHE A 48 0.38 -8.62 -15.08
C PHE A 48 1.82 -8.16 -15.36
N ALA A 49 2.68 -9.11 -15.74
CA ALA A 49 4.05 -8.85 -16.20
C ALA A 49 4.44 -9.83 -17.30
N ASN A 50 5.17 -9.34 -18.30
CA ASN A 50 5.79 -10.14 -19.37
C ASN A 50 7.31 -9.92 -19.46
N SER A 51 7.85 -9.16 -18.54
CA SER A 51 9.26 -8.84 -18.43
C SER A 51 9.62 -8.60 -16.97
N GLU A 52 10.89 -8.60 -16.65
CA GLU A 52 11.44 -8.41 -15.31
C GLU A 52 12.59 -7.42 -15.33
N TRP A 53 12.90 -6.84 -14.19
CA TRP A 53 14.18 -6.21 -13.94
C TRP A 53 15.12 -7.22 -13.30
N ASP A 54 16.33 -7.31 -13.84
CA ASP A 54 17.39 -8.15 -13.26
C ASP A 54 17.99 -7.52 -11.97
N SER A 55 19.02 -8.17 -11.45
CA SER A 55 19.73 -7.72 -10.23
C SER A 55 20.41 -6.35 -10.35
N THR A 56 20.58 -5.85 -11.57
CA THR A 56 21.16 -4.54 -11.88
C THR A 56 20.12 -3.48 -12.24
N GLY A 57 18.82 -3.85 -12.22
CA GLY A 57 17.72 -2.95 -12.61
C GLY A 57 17.56 -2.79 -14.13
N VAL A 58 18.15 -3.68 -14.93
CA VAL A 58 17.96 -3.68 -16.38
C VAL A 58 16.75 -4.52 -16.74
N LYS A 59 15.85 -3.95 -17.55
CA LYS A 59 14.64 -4.63 -18.01
C LYS A 59 14.96 -5.70 -19.06
N LYS A 60 14.44 -6.91 -18.84
CA LYS A 60 14.58 -8.06 -19.73
C LYS A 60 13.22 -8.75 -19.91
N PRO A 61 12.93 -9.35 -21.09
CA PRO A 61 11.77 -10.23 -21.22
C PRO A 61 11.94 -11.45 -20.31
N PHE A 62 10.83 -12.00 -19.83
CA PHE A 62 10.90 -13.29 -19.14
C PHE A 62 11.49 -14.39 -20.06
N PRO A 63 12.26 -15.32 -19.51
CA PRO A 63 12.79 -16.47 -20.27
C PRO A 63 11.68 -17.18 -21.06
N ASN A 64 11.98 -17.57 -22.30
CA ASN A 64 11.09 -18.32 -23.20
C ASN A 64 9.73 -17.65 -23.45
N GLY A 65 9.65 -16.31 -23.35
CA GLY A 65 8.41 -15.57 -23.56
C GLY A 65 7.36 -15.79 -22.47
N GLY A 66 7.78 -16.14 -21.26
CA GLY A 66 6.92 -16.31 -20.10
C GLY A 66 6.05 -15.08 -19.82
N LYS A 67 4.88 -15.30 -19.23
CA LYS A 67 3.95 -14.27 -18.76
C LYS A 67 3.47 -14.62 -17.37
N PHE A 68 3.46 -13.64 -16.49
CA PHE A 68 2.93 -13.79 -15.13
C PHE A 68 1.68 -12.94 -14.96
N SER A 69 0.67 -13.53 -14.36
CA SER A 69 -0.53 -12.81 -13.92
C SER A 69 -0.92 -13.25 -12.51
N SER A 70 -1.47 -12.33 -11.74
CA SER A 70 -1.97 -12.60 -10.40
C SER A 70 -3.30 -11.87 -10.20
N ILE A 71 -4.26 -12.59 -9.62
CA ILE A 71 -5.49 -12.00 -9.09
C ILE A 71 -5.39 -12.07 -7.58
N GLY A 72 -5.45 -10.91 -6.93
CA GLY A 72 -5.50 -10.79 -5.48
C GLY A 72 -6.91 -10.41 -5.03
N VAL A 73 -7.40 -11.07 -3.98
CA VAL A 73 -8.61 -10.66 -3.24
C VAL A 73 -8.15 -10.37 -1.83
N THR A 74 -8.44 -9.17 -1.32
CA THR A 74 -8.01 -8.78 0.02
C THR A 74 -9.20 -8.26 0.80
N LEU A 75 -9.35 -8.74 2.03
CA LEU A 75 -10.27 -8.18 3.01
C LEU A 75 -9.48 -7.41 4.05
N TYR A 76 -9.57 -6.10 4.04
CA TYR A 76 -9.06 -5.23 5.08
C TYR A 76 -10.16 -4.86 6.06
N THR A 77 -9.86 -4.85 7.35
CA THR A 77 -10.78 -4.41 8.41
C THR A 77 -10.05 -3.52 9.40
N GLU A 78 -10.75 -2.50 9.91
CA GLU A 78 -10.25 -1.65 10.99
C GLU A 78 -11.40 -1.35 11.95
N TYR A 79 -11.20 -1.64 13.24
CA TYR A 79 -12.16 -1.36 14.30
C TYR A 79 -11.61 -0.36 15.30
N GLY A 80 -12.30 0.75 15.47
CA GLY A 80 -11.96 1.78 16.45
C GLY A 80 -12.26 1.32 17.88
N ILE A 81 -11.24 0.89 18.63
CA ILE A 81 -11.38 0.47 20.03
C ILE A 81 -11.59 1.69 20.94
N SER A 82 -10.83 2.74 20.68
CA SER A 82 -10.89 3.98 21.46
C SER A 82 -10.49 5.18 20.58
N ARG A 83 -10.46 6.39 21.15
CA ARG A 83 -9.97 7.59 20.43
C ARG A 83 -8.51 7.50 20.00
N ARG A 84 -7.73 6.58 20.59
CA ARG A 84 -6.30 6.43 20.30
C ARG A 84 -5.92 5.06 19.73
N PHE A 85 -6.78 4.07 19.83
CA PHE A 85 -6.46 2.71 19.42
C PHE A 85 -7.48 2.16 18.43
N ALA A 86 -7.00 1.56 17.37
CA ALA A 86 -7.79 0.74 16.47
C ALA A 86 -7.13 -0.64 16.29
N PHE A 87 -7.95 -1.67 16.18
CA PHE A 87 -7.54 -2.99 15.71
C PHE A 87 -7.56 -2.99 14.18
N VAL A 88 -6.54 -3.58 13.55
CA VAL A 88 -6.46 -3.74 12.10
C VAL A 88 -6.22 -5.20 11.75
N ALA A 89 -6.85 -5.66 10.66
CA ALA A 89 -6.59 -6.98 10.12
C ALA A 89 -6.67 -6.96 8.59
N THR A 90 -5.81 -7.75 7.94
CA THR A 90 -5.78 -7.93 6.48
C THR A 90 -5.71 -9.41 6.18
N LEU A 91 -6.66 -9.91 5.41
CA LEU A 91 -6.72 -11.29 4.95
C LEU A 91 -6.66 -11.33 3.44
N PRO A 92 -5.50 -11.68 2.83
CA PRO A 92 -5.36 -11.76 1.39
C PRO A 92 -5.51 -13.20 0.90
N TYR A 93 -6.08 -13.33 -0.30
CA TYR A 93 -6.10 -14.52 -1.12
C TYR A 93 -5.53 -14.20 -2.49
N VAL A 94 -4.71 -15.07 -3.07
CA VAL A 94 -4.12 -14.86 -4.39
C VAL A 94 -4.33 -16.07 -5.30
N TYR A 95 -4.44 -15.80 -6.59
CA TYR A 95 -4.39 -16.76 -7.67
C TYR A 95 -3.29 -16.32 -8.63
N ASN A 96 -2.18 -17.06 -8.64
CA ASN A 96 -0.98 -16.79 -9.43
C ASN A 96 -0.90 -17.74 -10.60
N ASN A 97 -0.72 -17.21 -11.80
CA ASN A 97 -0.54 -17.97 -13.01
C ASN A 97 0.72 -17.52 -13.76
N TYR A 98 1.64 -18.45 -13.97
CA TYR A 98 2.80 -18.26 -14.83
C TYR A 98 2.67 -19.18 -16.04
N SER A 99 2.74 -18.61 -17.25
CA SER A 99 2.43 -19.33 -18.50
C SER A 99 3.32 -20.55 -18.78
N LEU A 100 4.49 -20.63 -18.13
CA LEU A 100 5.42 -21.76 -18.27
C LEU A 100 5.37 -22.72 -17.07
N ALA A 101 4.54 -22.45 -16.08
CA ALA A 101 4.32 -23.37 -14.97
C ALA A 101 3.34 -24.49 -15.38
N THR A 102 3.46 -25.65 -14.78
CA THR A 102 2.57 -26.80 -15.04
C THR A 102 1.16 -26.58 -14.52
N ALA A 103 1.00 -25.75 -13.46
CA ALA A 103 -0.28 -25.40 -12.88
C ALA A 103 -0.22 -24.03 -12.19
N PRO A 104 -1.33 -23.30 -12.11
CA PRO A 104 -1.44 -22.11 -11.30
C PRO A 104 -1.35 -22.45 -9.81
N SER A 105 -0.97 -21.45 -9.00
CA SER A 105 -0.94 -21.54 -7.54
C SER A 105 -1.95 -20.59 -6.93
N SER A 106 -2.72 -21.04 -5.94
CA SER A 106 -3.71 -20.19 -5.27
C SER A 106 -3.87 -20.56 -3.81
N GLY A 107 -4.26 -19.59 -3.00
CA GLY A 107 -4.54 -19.78 -1.58
C GLY A 107 -4.58 -18.49 -0.79
N LEU A 108 -4.92 -18.63 0.50
CA LEU A 108 -4.69 -17.58 1.48
C LEU A 108 -3.18 -17.37 1.62
N THR A 109 -2.77 -16.12 1.82
CA THR A 109 -1.36 -15.77 2.04
C THR A 109 -1.13 -15.41 3.51
N ASP A 110 -0.33 -14.41 3.81
CA ASP A 110 -0.04 -14.00 5.17
C ASP A 110 -1.22 -13.23 5.77
N LEU A 111 -1.80 -13.71 6.86
CA LEU A 111 -2.72 -12.93 7.69
C LEU A 111 -1.92 -11.86 8.43
N GLU A 112 -2.35 -10.61 8.30
CA GLU A 112 -1.79 -9.49 9.04
C GLU A 112 -2.79 -9.03 10.10
N THR A 113 -2.38 -8.99 11.38
CA THR A 113 -3.20 -8.48 12.47
C THR A 113 -2.40 -7.51 13.32
N GLY A 114 -3.01 -6.42 13.74
CA GLY A 114 -2.24 -5.40 14.45
C GLY A 114 -3.07 -4.39 15.23
N ILE A 115 -2.34 -3.52 15.91
CA ILE A 115 -2.89 -2.36 16.62
C ILE A 115 -2.30 -1.10 16.03
N ARG A 116 -3.19 -0.17 15.71
CA ARG A 116 -2.82 1.21 15.33
C ARG A 116 -3.02 2.13 16.52
N TYR A 117 -1.99 2.89 16.84
CA TYR A 117 -2.02 3.91 17.87
C TYR A 117 -1.93 5.31 17.25
N TYR A 118 -2.91 6.15 17.55
CA TYR A 118 -2.93 7.54 17.10
C TYR A 118 -2.09 8.39 18.05
N LEU A 119 -0.88 8.74 17.59
CA LEU A 119 0.13 9.46 18.35
C LEU A 119 -0.30 10.89 18.66
N ALA A 120 -0.72 11.62 17.63
CA ALA A 120 -1.07 13.02 17.72
C ALA A 120 -1.96 13.47 16.55
N ASN A 121 -2.69 14.57 16.77
CA ASN A 121 -3.25 15.37 15.70
C ASN A 121 -2.88 16.86 15.90
N ILE A 122 -2.80 17.59 14.80
CA ILE A 122 -2.58 19.03 14.80
C ILE A 122 -3.81 19.67 14.16
N ASN A 123 -4.55 20.44 14.96
CA ASN A 123 -5.76 21.17 14.56
C ASN A 123 -6.84 20.31 13.88
N PHE A 124 -6.89 19.00 14.16
CA PHE A 124 -7.76 18.03 13.47
C PHE A 124 -7.60 18.00 11.94
N VAL A 125 -6.48 18.47 11.45
CA VAL A 125 -6.11 18.50 10.02
C VAL A 125 -5.03 17.48 9.72
N TYR A 126 -4.02 17.39 10.58
CA TYR A 126 -2.90 16.48 10.43
C TYR A 126 -2.91 15.42 11.52
N TYR A 127 -2.67 14.18 11.13
CA TYR A 127 -2.72 13.01 12.01
C TYR A 127 -1.45 12.20 11.87
N PHE A 128 -0.95 11.72 13.00
CA PHE A 128 0.18 10.82 13.09
C PHE A 128 -0.26 9.53 13.76
N SER A 129 0.09 8.40 13.18
CA SER A 129 -0.19 7.10 13.78
C SER A 129 1.00 6.17 13.68
N LEU A 130 1.10 5.27 14.64
CA LEU A 130 2.04 4.16 14.70
C LEU A 130 1.25 2.87 14.69
N GLN A 131 1.62 1.91 13.84
CA GLN A 131 0.97 0.61 13.77
C GLN A 131 1.99 -0.50 13.94
N GLY A 132 1.73 -1.40 14.89
CA GLY A 132 2.43 -2.67 15.04
C GLY A 132 1.56 -3.79 14.46
N THR A 133 2.12 -4.62 13.59
CA THR A 133 1.41 -5.70 12.90
C THR A 133 2.18 -7.00 13.05
N ALA A 134 1.49 -8.08 13.42
CA ALA A 134 1.99 -9.45 13.34
C ALA A 134 1.58 -10.06 11.99
N ILE A 135 2.47 -10.85 11.42
CA ILE A 135 2.30 -11.52 10.13
C ILE A 135 2.34 -13.01 10.39
N THR A 136 1.28 -13.72 9.97
CA THR A 136 1.13 -15.16 10.20
C THR A 136 0.80 -15.83 8.87
N PRO A 137 1.64 -16.73 8.34
CA PRO A 137 1.35 -17.45 7.10
C PRO A 137 0.16 -18.41 7.31
N LEU A 138 -0.81 -18.38 6.38
CA LEU A 138 -1.98 -19.29 6.38
C LEU A 138 -1.81 -20.44 5.38
N TYR A 139 -0.60 -20.72 4.96
CA TYR A 139 -0.24 -21.75 3.99
C TYR A 139 1.04 -22.46 4.44
N THR A 140 1.25 -23.65 3.90
CA THR A 140 2.45 -24.45 4.19
C THR A 140 3.17 -24.81 2.88
N ASN A 141 4.50 -24.69 2.88
CA ASN A 141 5.39 -25.14 1.80
C ASN A 141 5.01 -24.70 0.37
N ASN A 142 4.47 -23.51 0.21
CA ASN A 142 4.12 -22.95 -1.10
C ASN A 142 4.77 -21.58 -1.31
N ALA A 143 5.97 -21.57 -1.88
CA ALA A 143 6.73 -20.36 -2.17
C ALA A 143 6.02 -19.34 -3.09
N SER A 144 5.02 -19.77 -3.85
CA SER A 144 4.23 -18.87 -4.71
C SER A 144 3.19 -18.06 -3.92
N LEU A 145 2.94 -18.37 -2.64
CA LEU A 145 2.00 -17.68 -1.78
C LEU A 145 2.69 -16.72 -0.81
N GLY A 146 3.97 -16.90 -0.54
CA GLY A 146 4.78 -16.07 0.35
C GLY A 146 5.98 -16.80 0.92
N TYR A 147 6.58 -16.24 1.97
CA TYR A 147 7.82 -16.80 2.54
C TYR A 147 7.59 -18.02 3.46
N GLY A 148 6.35 -18.25 3.94
CA GLY A 148 6.02 -19.29 4.89
C GLY A 148 6.59 -19.05 6.29
N GLU A 149 6.92 -17.81 6.61
CA GLU A 149 7.59 -17.39 7.84
C GLU A 149 6.71 -16.38 8.58
N GLU A 150 6.67 -16.48 9.91
CA GLU A 150 6.08 -15.44 10.75
C GLU A 150 6.91 -14.16 10.66
N GLY A 151 6.28 -13.03 10.93
CA GLY A 151 6.95 -11.74 10.88
C GLY A 151 6.26 -10.67 11.72
N ALA A 152 6.88 -9.51 11.76
CA ALA A 152 6.29 -8.31 12.34
C ALA A 152 6.61 -7.08 11.49
N GLU A 153 5.72 -6.09 11.54
CA GLU A 153 5.90 -4.79 10.90
C GLU A 153 5.64 -3.67 11.90
N LEU A 154 6.48 -2.66 11.86
CA LEU A 154 6.25 -1.39 12.51
C LEU A 154 6.12 -0.32 11.44
N LYS A 155 4.97 0.37 11.39
CA LYS A 155 4.62 1.36 10.37
C LYS A 155 4.26 2.70 11.01
N LEU A 156 4.87 3.78 10.54
CA LEU A 156 4.51 5.15 10.85
C LEU A 156 3.68 5.73 9.72
N ALA A 157 2.59 6.42 10.04
CA ALA A 157 1.79 7.12 9.03
C ALA A 157 1.54 8.58 9.42
N PHE A 158 1.52 9.42 8.39
CA PHE A 158 1.21 10.84 8.47
C PHE A 158 0.18 11.19 7.41
N SER A 159 -0.94 11.75 7.84
CA SER A 159 -2.04 12.10 6.95
C SER A 159 -2.50 13.51 7.22
N GLY A 160 -3.02 14.15 6.19
CA GLY A 160 -3.57 15.50 6.31
C GLY A 160 -4.63 15.76 5.27
N SER A 161 -5.46 16.75 5.56
CA SER A 161 -6.49 17.26 4.66
C SER A 161 -6.36 18.76 4.49
N GLY A 162 -6.81 19.29 3.35
CA GLY A 162 -6.73 20.70 3.04
C GLY A 162 -7.53 21.05 1.80
N HIS A 163 -7.23 22.21 1.21
CA HIS A 163 -7.83 22.65 -0.04
C HIS A 163 -6.73 22.98 -1.05
N LEU A 164 -6.92 22.57 -2.27
CA LEU A 164 -6.05 22.89 -3.41
C LEU A 164 -6.94 23.34 -4.56
N PHE A 165 -6.65 24.50 -5.17
CA PHE A 165 -7.45 25.12 -6.24
C PHE A 165 -8.94 25.33 -5.88
N GLY A 166 -9.25 25.50 -4.58
CA GLY A 166 -10.62 25.67 -4.09
C GLY A 166 -11.38 24.36 -3.86
N GLU A 167 -10.80 23.22 -4.21
CA GLU A 167 -11.34 21.88 -3.99
C GLU A 167 -10.65 21.23 -2.78
N SER A 168 -11.34 20.31 -2.12
CA SER A 168 -10.76 19.60 -0.99
C SER A 168 -9.76 18.58 -1.44
N SER A 169 -8.68 18.49 -0.69
CA SER A 169 -7.58 17.57 -0.93
C SER A 169 -7.17 16.84 0.33
N TYR A 170 -6.55 15.70 0.18
CA TYR A 170 -5.92 14.95 1.27
C TYR A 170 -4.62 14.33 0.81
N PHE A 171 -3.81 13.97 1.79
CA PHE A 171 -2.65 13.13 1.57
C PHE A 171 -2.52 12.08 2.67
N ASN A 172 -1.93 10.96 2.32
CA ASN A 172 -1.49 9.90 3.22
C ASN A 172 -0.05 9.53 2.89
N LEU A 173 0.82 9.55 3.87
CA LEU A 173 2.19 9.06 3.77
C LEU A 173 2.37 7.96 4.81
N ALA A 174 2.93 6.84 4.44
CA ALA A 174 3.26 5.79 5.37
C ALA A 174 4.61 5.17 5.00
N ASP A 175 5.36 4.82 6.03
CA ASP A 175 6.62 4.10 5.91
C ASP A 175 6.72 3.08 7.03
N GLY A 176 7.15 1.86 6.70
CA GLY A 176 7.22 0.75 7.64
C GLY A 176 8.41 -0.15 7.39
N VAL A 177 8.85 -0.77 8.47
CA VAL A 177 9.86 -1.83 8.43
C VAL A 177 9.20 -3.13 8.83
N ARG A 178 9.31 -4.13 7.95
CA ARG A 178 8.83 -5.50 8.15
C ARG A 178 10.01 -6.45 8.24
N GLN A 179 10.00 -7.34 9.23
CA GLN A 179 10.96 -8.41 9.39
C GLN A 179 10.24 -9.75 9.41
N TYR A 180 10.68 -10.69 8.59
CA TYR A 180 10.31 -12.09 8.68
C TYR A 180 11.35 -12.84 9.54
N PHE A 181 10.90 -13.75 10.42
CA PHE A 181 11.73 -14.31 11.48
C PHE A 181 12.46 -15.60 11.13
N GLY A 182 12.30 -16.12 9.91
CA GLY A 182 13.04 -17.31 9.45
C GLY A 182 14.55 -17.07 9.32
N THR A 183 15.30 -18.15 9.14
CA THR A 183 16.77 -18.13 9.05
C THR A 183 17.29 -17.16 7.97
N ASP A 184 16.57 -17.05 6.87
CA ASP A 184 16.85 -16.15 5.74
C ASP A 184 15.68 -15.20 5.49
N GLY A 185 14.93 -14.89 6.55
CA GLY A 185 13.77 -14.00 6.48
C GLY A 185 14.19 -12.60 6.04
N PRO A 186 13.57 -12.03 5.00
CA PRO A 186 13.93 -10.69 4.53
C PRO A 186 13.52 -9.62 5.53
N ILE A 187 14.31 -8.54 5.56
CA ILE A 187 13.88 -7.26 6.10
C ILE A 187 13.39 -6.39 4.95
N GLN A 188 12.25 -5.76 5.11
CA GLN A 188 11.62 -4.95 4.06
C GLN A 188 11.32 -3.55 4.58
N ASN A 189 11.74 -2.53 3.85
CA ASN A 189 11.17 -1.21 3.96
C ASN A 189 10.00 -1.10 2.97
N ARG A 190 8.84 -0.69 3.46
CA ARG A 190 7.57 -0.60 2.70
C ARG A 190 6.99 0.78 2.87
N PHE A 191 6.88 1.51 1.78
CA PHE A 191 6.37 2.88 1.82
C PHE A 191 5.23 3.09 0.85
N ASN A 192 4.35 4.01 1.20
CA ASN A 192 3.35 4.53 0.28
C ASN A 192 3.11 6.02 0.54
N GLY A 193 2.76 6.74 -0.54
CA GLY A 193 2.33 8.11 -0.48
C GLY A 193 1.19 8.33 -1.46
N THR A 194 0.01 8.73 -0.94
CA THR A 194 -1.17 9.04 -1.74
C THR A 194 -1.51 10.50 -1.59
N PHE A 195 -1.80 11.15 -2.70
CA PHE A 195 -2.43 12.46 -2.76
C PHE A 195 -3.76 12.34 -3.49
N GLY A 196 -4.82 12.87 -2.91
CA GLY A 196 -6.16 12.86 -3.49
C GLY A 196 -6.77 14.26 -3.55
N LEU A 197 -7.58 14.48 -4.59
CA LEU A 197 -8.30 15.71 -4.85
C LEU A 197 -9.78 15.38 -5.11
N SER A 198 -10.67 16.10 -4.44
CA SER A 198 -12.10 16.04 -4.75
C SER A 198 -12.37 16.70 -6.10
N LEU A 199 -13.26 16.12 -6.88
CA LEU A 199 -13.72 16.65 -8.17
C LEU A 199 -15.03 17.41 -8.05
N ASP A 200 -15.64 17.41 -6.86
CA ASP A 200 -16.89 18.12 -6.59
C ASP A 200 -16.98 18.58 -5.13
N LYS A 201 -17.79 19.61 -4.89
CA LYS A 201 -17.98 20.22 -3.56
C LYS A 201 -18.68 19.31 -2.56
N LYS A 202 -19.29 18.21 -2.99
CA LYS A 202 -19.99 17.24 -2.12
C LYS A 202 -19.09 16.06 -1.74
N PHE A 203 -17.85 16.04 -2.23
CA PHE A 203 -16.89 14.93 -2.02
C PHE A 203 -17.38 13.56 -2.51
N MET A 204 -18.27 13.56 -3.50
CA MET A 204 -18.79 12.33 -4.07
C MET A 204 -17.78 11.70 -5.02
N ASN A 205 -16.99 12.52 -5.70
CA ASN A 205 -16.03 12.07 -6.69
C ASN A 205 -14.64 12.59 -6.35
N GLN A 206 -13.64 11.73 -6.50
CA GLN A 206 -12.25 12.09 -6.23
C GLN A 206 -11.30 11.39 -7.19
N ILE A 207 -10.17 12.02 -7.42
CA ILE A 207 -9.03 11.44 -8.13
C ILE A 207 -7.85 11.35 -7.16
N SER A 208 -7.02 10.34 -7.29
CA SER A 208 -5.82 10.18 -6.49
C SER A 208 -4.63 9.74 -7.31
N VAL A 209 -3.44 10.09 -6.83
CA VAL A 209 -2.17 9.59 -7.30
C VAL A 209 -1.47 8.95 -6.13
N THR A 210 -0.95 7.75 -6.32
CA THR A 210 -0.21 7.01 -5.30
C THR A 210 1.17 6.61 -5.83
N LEU A 211 2.19 6.83 -5.01
CA LEU A 211 3.52 6.25 -5.17
C LEU A 211 3.73 5.25 -4.03
N SER A 212 4.11 4.04 -4.36
CA SER A 212 4.38 2.99 -3.37
C SER A 212 5.56 2.14 -3.78
N GLY A 213 6.19 1.49 -2.82
CA GLY A 213 7.31 0.63 -3.12
C GLY A 213 7.71 -0.25 -1.95
N ILE A 214 8.53 -1.23 -2.30
CA ILE A 214 9.18 -2.14 -1.35
C ILE A 214 10.66 -2.20 -1.68
N ASN A 215 11.49 -2.08 -0.64
CA ASN A 215 12.89 -2.44 -0.68
C ASN A 215 13.08 -3.64 0.26
N SER A 216 13.33 -4.80 -0.29
CA SER A 216 13.53 -6.05 0.43
C SER A 216 15.00 -6.45 0.39
N PHE A 217 15.54 -6.81 1.53
CA PHE A 217 16.93 -7.21 1.72
C PHE A 217 16.98 -8.59 2.34
N SER A 218 17.71 -9.51 1.69
CA SER A 218 17.96 -10.86 2.20
C SER A 218 19.30 -11.38 1.70
N ASN A 219 19.93 -12.23 2.51
CA ASN A 219 21.13 -12.97 2.10
C ASN A 219 20.77 -14.13 1.13
N ASN A 220 19.57 -14.69 1.25
CA ASN A 220 19.05 -15.69 0.34
C ASN A 220 18.43 -15.04 -0.89
N LYS A 221 19.09 -15.18 -2.03
CA LYS A 221 18.67 -14.60 -3.30
C LYS A 221 17.76 -15.48 -4.11
N SER A 222 17.65 -16.76 -3.80
CA SER A 222 16.81 -17.71 -4.52
C SER A 222 15.63 -18.13 -3.66
N PHE A 223 14.42 -17.77 -4.10
CA PHE A 223 13.22 -18.05 -3.33
C PHE A 223 12.21 -18.94 -4.07
N SER A 224 11.86 -18.62 -5.31
CA SER A 224 10.96 -19.41 -6.14
C SER A 224 11.57 -19.65 -7.51
N PRO A 225 11.52 -20.88 -8.03
CA PRO A 225 12.08 -21.17 -9.34
C PRO A 225 11.20 -20.76 -10.53
N ILE A 226 9.88 -20.49 -10.31
CA ILE A 226 8.94 -20.27 -11.43
C ILE A 226 7.82 -19.28 -11.04
N PRO A 227 7.84 -18.02 -11.55
CA PRO A 227 9.02 -17.36 -12.09
C PRO A 227 10.10 -17.26 -11.01
N GLN A 228 11.36 -17.19 -11.41
CA GLN A 228 12.43 -17.01 -10.45
C GLN A 228 12.23 -15.67 -9.73
N THR A 229 12.04 -15.71 -8.43
CA THR A 229 11.89 -14.54 -7.57
C THR A 229 12.93 -14.59 -6.46
N ASP A 230 13.43 -13.42 -6.08
CA ASP A 230 14.39 -13.28 -4.98
C ASP A 230 13.68 -12.74 -3.75
N LYS A 231 14.17 -13.11 -2.56
CA LYS A 231 13.82 -12.41 -1.32
C LYS A 231 14.47 -11.01 -1.26
N ASP A 232 15.53 -10.79 -2.03
CA ASP A 232 16.26 -9.52 -2.19
C ASP A 232 15.80 -8.82 -3.48
N PHE A 233 14.80 -7.96 -3.38
CA PHE A 233 14.19 -7.25 -4.50
C PHE A 233 13.78 -5.83 -4.14
N SER A 234 13.50 -5.02 -5.15
CA SER A 234 12.88 -3.71 -4.93
C SER A 234 12.01 -3.30 -6.11
N PHE A 235 11.02 -2.46 -5.85
CA PHE A 235 10.26 -1.77 -6.89
C PHE A 235 9.69 -0.44 -6.38
N LEU A 236 9.44 0.45 -7.33
CA LEU A 236 8.64 1.66 -7.19
C LEU A 236 7.47 1.56 -8.16
N GLN A 237 6.26 1.77 -7.66
CA GLN A 237 5.02 1.79 -8.43
C GLN A 237 4.38 3.17 -8.35
N ALA A 238 3.83 3.65 -9.48
CA ALA A 238 2.88 4.75 -9.51
C ALA A 238 1.51 4.25 -9.93
N SER A 239 0.46 4.81 -9.33
CA SER A 239 -0.92 4.52 -9.71
C SER A 239 -1.78 5.77 -9.69
N ILE A 240 -2.84 5.75 -10.51
CA ILE A 240 -3.90 6.75 -10.55
C ILE A 240 -5.18 6.04 -10.14
N GLY A 241 -5.95 6.70 -9.26
CA GLY A 241 -7.22 6.19 -8.76
C GLY A 241 -8.36 7.16 -9.00
N TYR A 242 -9.56 6.61 -9.16
CA TYR A 242 -10.82 7.33 -9.13
C TYR A 242 -11.69 6.71 -8.05
N GLY A 243 -12.27 7.55 -7.18
CA GLY A 243 -13.17 7.15 -6.11
C GLY A 243 -14.55 7.80 -6.29
N HIS A 244 -15.61 6.99 -6.03
CA HIS A 244 -16.98 7.48 -5.96
C HIS A 244 -17.62 7.07 -4.63
N SER A 245 -18.15 8.05 -3.91
CA SER A 245 -18.89 7.85 -2.64
C SER A 245 -20.38 7.87 -2.92
N PHE A 246 -21.03 6.72 -2.76
CA PHE A 246 -22.51 6.58 -2.87
C PHE A 246 -23.22 7.16 -1.66
N SER A 247 -22.57 7.08 -0.50
CA SER A 247 -23.02 7.66 0.77
C SER A 247 -21.82 7.97 1.66
N HIS A 248 -22.06 8.46 2.87
CA HIS A 248 -21.01 8.62 3.88
C HIS A 248 -20.42 7.29 4.39
N GLU A 249 -21.10 6.19 4.12
CA GLU A 249 -20.74 4.86 4.61
C GLU A 249 -20.22 3.95 3.50
N VAL A 250 -20.46 4.29 2.22
CA VAL A 250 -20.15 3.41 1.09
C VAL A 250 -19.41 4.18 0.00
N SER A 251 -18.19 3.76 -0.31
CA SER A 251 -17.41 4.30 -1.41
C SER A 251 -16.74 3.20 -2.22
N LEU A 252 -16.58 3.42 -3.51
CA LEU A 252 -15.93 2.53 -4.47
C LEU A 252 -14.72 3.23 -5.08
N PHE A 253 -13.60 2.52 -5.15
CA PHE A 253 -12.35 3.01 -5.75
C PHE A 253 -11.89 2.08 -6.85
N LEU A 254 -11.56 2.65 -7.99
CA LEU A 254 -10.90 2.00 -9.11
C LEU A 254 -9.51 2.60 -9.27
N SER A 255 -8.48 1.78 -9.43
CA SER A 255 -7.13 2.29 -9.71
C SER A 255 -6.41 1.46 -10.77
N GLY A 256 -5.47 2.13 -11.46
CA GLY A 256 -4.55 1.51 -12.39
C GLY A 256 -3.14 2.02 -12.13
N GLY A 257 -2.15 1.14 -12.24
CA GLY A 257 -0.77 1.49 -11.91
C GLY A 257 0.26 0.73 -12.73
N GLN A 258 1.47 1.24 -12.69
CA GLN A 258 2.63 0.68 -13.37
C GLN A 258 3.83 0.69 -12.44
N PHE A 259 4.60 -0.39 -12.44
CA PHE A 259 5.92 -0.40 -11.82
C PHE A 259 6.87 0.45 -12.67
N LEU A 260 7.48 1.47 -12.06
CA LEU A 260 8.33 2.45 -12.74
C LEU A 260 9.79 2.00 -12.81
N THR A 261 10.28 1.46 -11.71
CA THR A 261 11.63 0.91 -11.55
C THR A 261 11.58 -0.34 -10.68
N GLY A 262 12.58 -1.18 -10.79
CA GLY A 262 12.68 -2.37 -9.96
C GLY A 262 14.04 -3.05 -10.05
N ARG A 263 14.23 -4.06 -9.21
CA ARG A 263 15.37 -4.95 -9.16
C ARG A 263 14.87 -6.32 -8.70
N ASN A 264 15.25 -7.38 -9.39
CA ASN A 264 14.81 -8.76 -9.13
C ASN A 264 13.28 -8.89 -9.02
N THR A 265 12.54 -8.23 -9.89
CA THR A 265 11.07 -8.22 -9.84
C THR A 265 10.45 -8.04 -11.22
N GLY A 266 9.20 -8.44 -11.39
CA GLY A 266 8.47 -8.27 -12.64
C GLY A 266 8.18 -6.80 -12.96
N VAL A 267 8.20 -6.47 -14.25
CA VAL A 267 7.74 -5.16 -14.75
C VAL A 267 6.22 -5.17 -14.80
N GLY A 268 5.59 -4.85 -13.66
CA GLY A 268 4.16 -5.05 -13.45
C GLY A 268 3.28 -3.88 -13.89
N THR A 269 2.13 -4.24 -14.46
CA THR A 269 0.96 -3.36 -14.59
C THR A 269 -0.10 -3.87 -13.64
N THR A 270 -0.78 -2.97 -12.95
CA THR A 270 -1.79 -3.29 -11.95
C THR A 270 -3.12 -2.61 -12.26
N ALA A 271 -4.21 -3.26 -11.89
CA ALA A 271 -5.54 -2.66 -11.79
C ALA A 271 -6.18 -3.14 -10.49
N SER A 272 -6.94 -2.30 -9.82
CA SER A 272 -7.66 -2.73 -8.62
C SER A 272 -9.01 -2.04 -8.46
N LEU A 273 -9.90 -2.74 -7.77
CA LEU A 273 -11.21 -2.26 -7.35
C LEU A 273 -11.33 -2.50 -5.85
N ALA A 274 -11.68 -1.48 -5.08
CA ALA A 274 -11.87 -1.57 -3.65
C ALA A 274 -13.19 -0.92 -3.24
N LEU A 275 -13.94 -1.60 -2.39
CA LEU A 275 -15.15 -1.09 -1.75
C LEU A 275 -14.83 -0.71 -0.31
N TYR A 276 -15.26 0.46 0.14
CA TYR A 276 -15.13 0.91 1.52
C TYR A 276 -16.51 0.97 2.15
N LEU A 277 -16.67 0.23 3.25
CA LEU A 277 -17.90 0.16 4.04
C LEU A 277 -17.57 0.58 5.47
N GLN A 278 -18.27 1.59 5.96
CA GLN A 278 -18.11 2.10 7.33
C GLN A 278 -19.43 1.91 8.09
N ALA A 279 -19.40 1.11 9.16
CA ALA A 279 -20.57 0.83 10.03
C ALA A 279 -20.39 1.42 11.44
#